data_b5ac9e707534e887f63e3585e1550f4b
#
_entry.id   b5ac9e707534e887f63e3585e1550f4b
#
_cell.length_a   1.000
_cell.length_b   1.000
_cell.length_c   1.000
_cell.angle_alpha   90.00
_cell.angle_beta   90.00
_cell.angle_gamma   90.00
#
_symmetry.space_group_name_H-M   'P 1'
#
loop_
_entity.id
_entity.type
_entity.pdbx_description
1 polymer ?
#
loop_
_entity_poly.entity_id
_entity_poly.type
_entity_poly.pdbx_seq_one_letter_code
_entity_poly.pdbx_strand_id
1 'polypeptide(L)'
;TGVVVVFLEIGNEVKIVGDIYEAINEGVRQGYKEGYLRKSIVNHPFNRVNTKDNTPAIIHTKLVSGDKIKLKIASKGGGSENMSKVTMLTPAEGIEGVKKLVLDTIFNAGGRPCPPIIVGIGIGGNLEKSALLAKEAILRDLDDESDDDIINKLEKELYDEINELGVGPVGVGGKTTCLAVKINFYPMHIASLPVGINIQCHSSRHIEVIL
;
A
#
# COMPACT_ATOMS: atom_id res chain seq x y z
N THR A 1 1.95 -14.02 -4.68
CA THR A 1 2.96 -13.45 -5.57
C THR A 1 3.15 -11.98 -5.30
N GLY A 2 4.34 -11.47 -5.60
CA GLY A 2 4.65 -10.06 -5.43
C GLY A 2 5.88 -9.85 -4.57
N VAL A 3 6.14 -8.58 -4.23
CA VAL A 3 7.18 -8.18 -3.29
C VAL A 3 6.61 -8.24 -1.88
N VAL A 4 7.35 -8.83 -0.95
CA VAL A 4 6.97 -8.79 0.46
C VAL A 4 7.31 -7.40 1.01
N VAL A 5 6.30 -6.74 1.57
CA VAL A 5 6.46 -5.46 2.26
C VAL A 5 6.15 -5.69 3.74
N VAL A 6 7.03 -5.20 4.59
CA VAL A 6 6.93 -5.34 6.04
C VAL A 6 6.97 -3.96 6.68
N PHE A 7 5.94 -3.63 7.44
CA PHE A 7 5.97 -2.53 8.39
C PHE A 7 6.32 -3.11 9.75
N LEU A 8 7.49 -2.73 10.23
CA LEU A 8 8.11 -3.23 11.45
C LEU A 8 8.12 -2.13 12.51
N GLU A 9 7.29 -2.26 13.53
CA GLU A 9 7.34 -1.40 14.70
C GLU A 9 8.13 -2.10 15.81
N ILE A 10 9.11 -1.42 16.37
CA ILE A 10 9.99 -1.94 17.42
C ILE A 10 9.81 -1.06 18.66
N GLY A 11 9.39 -1.67 19.76
CA GLY A 11 9.34 -1.02 21.05
C GLY A 11 10.74 -0.60 21.53
N ASN A 12 10.88 0.58 22.09
CA ASN A 12 12.16 1.12 22.54
C ASN A 12 12.76 0.39 23.76
N GLU A 13 12.01 -0.52 24.37
CA GLU A 13 12.47 -1.40 25.46
C GLU A 13 12.89 -2.78 24.94
N VAL A 14 12.69 -3.08 23.66
CA VAL A 14 13.06 -4.36 23.05
C VAL A 14 14.56 -4.45 22.89
N LYS A 15 15.11 -5.61 23.28
CA LYS A 15 16.51 -5.96 23.00
C LYS A 15 16.57 -6.95 21.84
N ILE A 16 17.06 -6.51 20.70
CA ILE A 16 17.30 -7.36 19.54
C ILE A 16 18.67 -8.01 19.65
N VAL A 17 18.72 -9.35 19.50
CA VAL A 17 19.97 -10.12 19.40
C VAL A 17 20.05 -10.73 18.01
N GLY A 18 21.07 -10.37 17.27
CA GLY A 18 21.24 -10.78 15.87
C GLY A 18 20.70 -9.77 14.85
N ASP A 19 20.54 -10.22 13.61
CA ASP A 19 20.06 -9.38 12.49
C ASP A 19 18.55 -9.63 12.25
N ILE A 20 17.75 -8.65 12.64
CA ILE A 20 16.28 -8.72 12.49
C ILE A 20 15.86 -8.71 11.02
N TYR A 21 16.59 -8.01 10.14
CA TYR A 21 16.26 -7.96 8.71
C TYR A 21 16.54 -9.31 8.05
N GLU A 22 17.64 -9.97 8.42
CA GLU A 22 17.93 -11.31 7.92
C GLU A 22 16.93 -12.34 8.47
N ALA A 23 16.51 -12.22 9.72
CA ALA A 23 15.46 -13.08 10.28
C ALA A 23 14.13 -12.95 9.52
N ILE A 24 13.75 -11.72 9.14
CA ILE A 24 12.57 -11.48 8.30
C ILE A 24 12.74 -12.09 6.91
N ASN A 25 13.90 -11.91 6.28
CA ASN A 25 14.19 -12.50 4.97
C ASN A 25 14.19 -14.03 5.00
N GLU A 26 14.69 -14.64 6.08
CA GLU A 26 14.58 -16.09 6.26
C GLU A 26 13.13 -16.55 6.37
N GLY A 27 12.29 -15.83 7.10
CA GLY A 27 10.85 -16.08 7.14
C GLY A 27 10.19 -16.00 5.76
N VAL A 28 10.63 -15.04 4.91
CA VAL A 28 10.16 -14.94 3.53
C VAL A 28 10.58 -16.16 2.71
N ARG A 29 11.85 -16.60 2.79
CA ARG A 29 12.35 -17.79 2.07
C ARG A 29 11.54 -19.03 2.43
N GLN A 30 11.33 -19.26 3.72
CA GLN A 30 10.57 -20.40 4.22
C GLN A 30 9.12 -20.32 3.76
N GLY A 31 8.44 -19.21 3.97
CA GLY A 31 7.04 -19.04 3.57
C GLY A 31 6.81 -19.19 2.08
N TYR A 32 7.71 -18.68 1.23
CA TYR A 32 7.60 -18.85 -0.23
C TYR A 32 7.95 -20.27 -0.71
N LYS A 33 8.80 -21.00 0.03
CA LYS A 33 9.11 -22.40 -0.25
C LYS A 33 7.96 -23.31 0.18
N GLU A 34 7.52 -23.20 1.42
CA GLU A 34 6.51 -24.08 2.03
C GLU A 34 5.11 -23.82 1.47
N GLY A 35 4.78 -22.54 1.18
CA GLY A 35 3.53 -22.14 0.56
C GLY A 35 3.49 -22.34 -0.96
N TYR A 36 4.54 -22.87 -1.59
CA TYR A 36 4.63 -23.03 -3.05
C TYR A 36 4.35 -21.74 -3.82
N LEU A 37 4.73 -20.60 -3.24
CA LEU A 37 4.43 -19.28 -3.81
C LEU A 37 5.40 -18.95 -4.96
N ARG A 38 4.92 -18.20 -5.94
CA ARG A 38 5.73 -17.75 -7.07
C ARG A 38 6.79 -16.75 -6.63
N LYS A 39 8.07 -17.03 -6.87
CA LYS A 39 9.21 -16.15 -6.61
C LYS A 39 9.36 -15.19 -7.77
N SER A 40 9.17 -13.89 -7.53
CA SER A 40 9.10 -12.87 -8.59
C SER A 40 10.18 -11.79 -8.48
N ILE A 41 11.07 -11.89 -7.48
CA ILE A 41 12.12 -10.89 -7.28
C ILE A 41 13.31 -11.15 -8.19
N VAL A 42 13.81 -10.08 -8.79
CA VAL A 42 15.06 -10.08 -9.56
C VAL A 42 16.12 -9.29 -8.80
N ASN A 43 17.35 -9.78 -8.82
CA ASN A 43 18.46 -9.21 -8.04
C ASN A 43 18.98 -7.88 -8.58
N HIS A 44 18.64 -7.53 -9.82
CA HIS A 44 19.09 -6.30 -10.46
C HIS A 44 18.05 -5.83 -11.48
N PRO A 45 17.68 -4.53 -11.50
CA PRO A 45 16.60 -4.02 -12.34
C PRO A 45 16.81 -4.23 -13.85
N PHE A 46 18.04 -4.21 -14.33
CA PHE A 46 18.36 -4.37 -15.74
C PHE A 46 18.85 -5.79 -16.09
N ASN A 47 19.67 -6.42 -15.27
CA ASN A 47 20.16 -7.80 -15.49
C ASN A 47 19.09 -8.87 -15.21
N ARG A 48 18.10 -8.57 -14.37
CA ARG A 48 16.86 -9.33 -14.15
C ARG A 48 17.00 -10.82 -13.83
N VAL A 49 18.08 -11.23 -13.17
CA VAL A 49 18.24 -12.59 -12.68
C VAL A 49 17.37 -12.81 -11.44
N ASN A 50 16.53 -13.83 -11.46
CA ASN A 50 15.62 -14.14 -10.36
C ASN A 50 16.41 -14.61 -9.11
N THR A 51 16.02 -14.12 -7.93
CA THR A 51 16.65 -14.48 -6.65
C THR A 51 16.34 -15.89 -6.21
N LYS A 52 15.29 -16.51 -6.75
CA LYS A 52 14.79 -17.87 -6.50
C LYS A 52 14.17 -18.12 -5.12
N ASP A 53 14.23 -17.16 -4.22
CA ASP A 53 13.69 -17.23 -2.85
C ASP A 53 12.73 -16.11 -2.50
N ASN A 54 12.52 -15.15 -3.41
CA ASN A 54 11.68 -13.97 -3.28
C ASN A 54 12.18 -12.95 -2.24
N THR A 55 13.46 -12.95 -1.93
CA THR A 55 14.11 -11.94 -1.09
C THR A 55 14.90 -10.92 -1.93
N PRO A 56 15.24 -9.76 -1.37
CA PRO A 56 14.87 -9.28 -0.03
C PRO A 56 13.43 -8.77 0.05
N ALA A 57 12.86 -8.77 1.25
CA ALA A 57 11.66 -8.00 1.55
C ALA A 57 11.95 -6.50 1.59
N ILE A 58 10.93 -5.67 1.35
CA ILE A 58 11.00 -4.23 1.60
C ILE A 58 10.53 -3.99 3.02
N ILE A 59 11.43 -3.53 3.88
CA ILE A 59 11.18 -3.39 5.32
C ILE A 59 11.19 -1.90 5.69
N HIS A 60 10.08 -1.41 6.23
CA HIS A 60 9.94 -0.08 6.79
C HIS A 60 9.93 -0.19 8.31
N THR A 61 10.95 0.37 8.95
CA THR A 61 11.11 0.27 10.41
C THR A 61 10.72 1.57 11.09
N LYS A 62 9.97 1.44 12.20
CA LYS A 62 9.57 2.54 13.07
C LYS A 62 9.84 2.17 14.51
N LEU A 63 10.46 3.08 15.26
CA LEU A 63 10.59 2.96 16.70
C LEU A 63 9.34 3.51 17.38
N VAL A 64 8.83 2.77 18.35
CA VAL A 64 7.65 3.12 19.13
C VAL A 64 7.93 2.93 20.62
N SER A 65 7.07 3.43 21.50
CA SER A 65 7.17 3.16 22.92
C SER A 65 6.72 1.73 23.24
N GLY A 66 7.36 1.09 24.22
CA GLY A 66 6.97 -0.22 24.73
C GLY A 66 7.99 -1.33 24.50
N ASP A 67 7.57 -2.55 24.78
CA ASP A 67 8.39 -3.76 24.87
C ASP A 67 8.05 -4.82 23.80
N LYS A 68 7.29 -4.45 22.77
CA LYS A 68 6.82 -5.38 21.74
C LYS A 68 7.38 -5.08 20.38
N ILE A 69 7.42 -6.10 19.53
CA ILE A 69 7.66 -5.97 18.10
C ILE A 69 6.34 -6.28 17.39
N LYS A 70 5.92 -5.37 16.51
CA LYS A 70 4.76 -5.55 15.67
C LYS A 70 5.19 -5.60 14.21
N LEU A 71 4.74 -6.62 13.50
CA LEU A 71 4.97 -6.78 12.07
C LEU A 71 3.63 -6.77 11.35
N LYS A 72 3.46 -5.88 10.38
CA LYS A 72 2.38 -5.94 9.41
C LYS A 72 3.00 -6.31 8.06
N ILE A 73 2.64 -7.49 7.55
CA ILE A 73 3.29 -8.12 6.40
C ILE A 73 2.30 -8.26 5.27
N ALA A 74 2.67 -7.82 4.08
CA ALA A 74 1.87 -7.97 2.88
C ALA A 74 2.67 -8.49 1.70
N SER A 75 2.03 -9.34 0.88
CA SER A 75 2.56 -9.72 -0.43
C SER A 75 1.96 -8.80 -1.50
N LYS A 76 2.73 -7.79 -1.92
CA LYS A 76 2.27 -6.75 -2.85
C LYS A 76 2.49 -7.13 -4.30
N GLY A 77 1.39 -7.32 -5.02
CA GLY A 77 1.43 -7.72 -6.43
C GLY A 77 2.01 -6.64 -7.35
N GLY A 78 2.90 -7.03 -8.26
CA GLY A 78 3.55 -6.11 -9.20
C GLY A 78 2.58 -5.44 -10.19
N GLY A 79 1.56 -6.14 -10.66
CA GLY A 79 0.58 -5.58 -11.60
C GLY A 79 -0.18 -4.40 -11.01
N SER A 80 -0.64 -4.51 -9.77
CA SER A 80 -1.31 -3.41 -9.07
C SER A 80 -0.32 -2.34 -8.59
N GLU A 81 0.91 -2.71 -8.21
CA GLU A 81 1.96 -1.75 -7.87
C GLU A 81 2.30 -0.82 -9.03
N ASN A 82 2.40 -1.36 -10.24
CA ASN A 82 2.70 -0.60 -11.46
C ASN A 82 1.66 0.47 -11.79
N MET A 83 0.45 0.39 -11.22
CA MET A 83 -0.62 1.36 -11.43
C MET A 83 -0.66 2.45 -10.35
N SER A 84 0.22 2.36 -9.37
CA SER A 84 0.36 3.35 -8.29
C SER A 84 0.99 4.64 -8.80
N LYS A 85 0.72 5.75 -8.11
CA LYS A 85 1.16 7.09 -8.53
C LYS A 85 1.48 7.97 -7.33
N VAL A 86 2.47 8.85 -7.49
CA VAL A 86 2.72 9.95 -6.56
C VAL A 86 2.73 11.25 -7.35
N THR A 87 2.06 12.27 -6.84
CA THR A 87 1.96 13.57 -7.48
C THR A 87 2.05 14.68 -6.44
N MET A 88 2.79 15.73 -6.77
CA MET A 88 2.81 16.96 -5.99
C MET A 88 1.71 17.87 -6.53
N LEU A 89 0.59 17.97 -5.84
CA LEU A 89 -0.45 18.94 -6.12
C LEU A 89 -0.11 20.28 -5.46
N THR A 90 -0.78 21.33 -5.91
CA THR A 90 -0.75 22.63 -5.23
C THR A 90 -1.84 22.69 -4.16
N PRO A 91 -1.65 23.44 -3.04
CA PRO A 91 -2.69 23.60 -2.03
C PRO A 91 -4.02 24.14 -2.57
N ALA A 92 -3.98 24.93 -3.64
CA ALA A 92 -5.16 25.50 -4.28
C ALA A 92 -6.05 24.44 -4.96
N GLU A 93 -5.49 23.30 -5.36
CA GLU A 93 -6.27 22.19 -5.94
C GLU A 93 -7.15 21.48 -4.89
N GLY A 94 -6.72 21.50 -3.62
CA GLY A 94 -7.53 21.04 -2.50
C GLY A 94 -8.08 19.62 -2.66
N ILE A 95 -9.21 19.36 -2.04
CA ILE A 95 -9.90 18.05 -2.09
C ILE A 95 -10.30 17.67 -3.52
N GLU A 96 -10.77 18.62 -4.32
CA GLU A 96 -11.19 18.36 -5.70
C GLU A 96 -10.02 17.92 -6.58
N GLY A 97 -8.83 18.50 -6.38
CA GLY A 97 -7.60 18.04 -7.04
C GLY A 97 -7.21 16.62 -6.66
N VAL A 98 -7.36 16.27 -5.38
CA VAL A 98 -7.13 14.90 -4.89
C VAL A 98 -8.11 13.92 -5.52
N LYS A 99 -9.41 14.22 -5.51
CA LYS A 99 -10.46 13.39 -6.11
C LYS A 99 -10.19 13.16 -7.60
N LYS A 100 -9.94 14.23 -8.35
CA LYS A 100 -9.61 14.16 -9.76
C LYS A 100 -8.40 13.26 -10.02
N LEU A 101 -7.31 13.44 -9.26
CA LEU A 101 -6.09 12.63 -9.41
C LEU A 101 -6.36 11.15 -9.17
N VAL A 102 -7.15 10.81 -8.15
CA VAL A 102 -7.52 9.42 -7.82
C VAL A 102 -8.36 8.83 -8.95
N LEU A 103 -9.44 9.49 -9.35
CA LEU A 103 -10.35 9.00 -10.40
C LEU A 103 -9.62 8.81 -11.74
N ASP A 104 -8.81 9.78 -12.16
CA ASP A 104 -7.98 9.68 -13.37
C ASP A 104 -7.00 8.50 -13.28
N THR A 105 -6.40 8.29 -12.12
CA THR A 105 -5.46 7.17 -11.91
C THR A 105 -6.15 5.83 -12.03
N ILE A 106 -7.31 5.65 -11.40
CA ILE A 106 -8.06 4.38 -11.44
C ILE A 106 -8.64 4.14 -12.84
N PHE A 107 -9.23 5.15 -13.46
CA PHE A 107 -9.75 5.03 -14.83
C PHE A 107 -8.67 4.60 -15.82
N ASN A 108 -7.51 5.27 -15.79
CA ASN A 108 -6.38 4.93 -16.63
C ASN A 108 -5.74 3.57 -16.30
N ALA A 109 -5.84 3.11 -15.07
CA ALA A 109 -5.39 1.77 -14.68
C ALA A 109 -6.25 0.67 -15.31
N GLY A 110 -7.56 0.89 -15.41
CA GLY A 110 -8.50 -0.06 -16.00
C GLY A 110 -8.41 -1.45 -15.34
N GLY A 111 -8.37 -2.50 -16.14
CA GLY A 111 -8.29 -3.88 -15.67
C GLY A 111 -6.91 -4.35 -15.18
N ARG A 112 -5.84 -3.58 -15.42
CA ARG A 112 -4.45 -3.99 -15.13
C ARG A 112 -4.15 -4.31 -13.67
N PRO A 113 -4.74 -3.63 -12.67
CA PRO A 113 -4.53 -3.96 -11.25
C PRO A 113 -5.40 -5.14 -10.76
N CYS A 114 -6.14 -5.80 -11.61
CA CYS A 114 -7.08 -6.88 -11.28
C CYS A 114 -8.19 -6.43 -10.31
N PRO A 115 -9.09 -5.52 -10.73
CA PRO A 115 -10.25 -5.13 -9.91
C PRO A 115 -11.20 -6.32 -9.63
N PRO A 116 -11.99 -6.22 -8.54
CA PRO A 116 -12.18 -5.05 -7.69
C PRO A 116 -10.96 -4.77 -6.79
N ILE A 117 -10.55 -3.52 -6.74
CA ILE A 117 -9.31 -3.07 -6.07
C ILE A 117 -9.55 -2.54 -4.67
N ILE A 118 -8.47 -2.41 -3.90
CA ILE A 118 -8.40 -1.57 -2.71
C ILE A 118 -7.49 -0.38 -3.05
N VAL A 119 -7.92 0.82 -2.75
CA VAL A 119 -7.18 2.05 -3.03
C VAL A 119 -6.67 2.64 -1.72
N GLY A 120 -5.35 2.69 -1.56
CA GLY A 120 -4.71 3.41 -0.47
C GLY A 120 -4.24 4.78 -0.96
N ILE A 121 -4.53 5.80 -0.20
CA ILE A 121 -4.16 7.17 -0.49
C ILE A 121 -3.35 7.71 0.69
N GLY A 122 -2.23 8.35 0.39
CA GLY A 122 -1.42 9.06 1.37
C GLY A 122 -1.39 10.54 1.05
N ILE A 123 -1.82 11.38 1.98
CA ILE A 123 -1.89 12.82 1.79
C ILE A 123 -0.99 13.52 2.80
N GLY A 124 -0.15 14.43 2.32
CA GLY A 124 0.72 15.21 3.20
C GLY A 124 2.12 14.62 3.39
N GLY A 125 2.84 15.17 4.37
CA GLY A 125 4.27 14.93 4.52
C GLY A 125 5.07 15.58 3.40
N ASN A 126 5.83 14.75 2.70
CA ASN A 126 6.56 15.06 1.48
C ASN A 126 6.37 13.91 0.46
N LEU A 127 7.11 13.92 -0.63
CA LEU A 127 6.94 12.97 -1.73
C LEU A 127 7.02 11.50 -1.26
N GLU A 128 8.08 11.13 -0.54
CA GLU A 128 8.26 9.76 -0.08
C GLU A 128 7.28 9.40 1.06
N LYS A 129 6.95 10.35 1.94
CA LYS A 129 6.01 10.10 3.02
C LYS A 129 4.59 9.85 2.51
N SER A 130 4.13 10.59 1.50
CA SER A 130 2.82 10.36 0.89
C SER A 130 2.74 8.98 0.22
N ALA A 131 3.81 8.55 -0.45
CA ALA A 131 3.89 7.21 -1.03
C ALA A 131 3.83 6.11 0.05
N LEU A 132 4.55 6.30 1.16
CA LEU A 132 4.56 5.37 2.30
C LEU A 132 3.19 5.30 2.96
N LEU A 133 2.55 6.44 3.22
CA LEU A 133 1.19 6.50 3.78
C LEU A 133 0.17 5.76 2.91
N ALA A 134 0.26 5.92 1.58
CA ALA A 134 -0.60 5.19 0.65
C ALA A 134 -0.38 3.67 0.74
N LYS A 135 0.86 3.23 0.91
CA LYS A 135 1.22 1.83 1.09
C LYS A 135 0.72 1.27 2.43
N GLU A 136 0.79 2.04 3.50
CA GLU A 136 0.22 1.66 4.80
C GLU A 136 -1.32 1.59 4.73
N ALA A 137 -1.95 2.52 4.01
CA ALA A 137 -3.40 2.62 3.90
C ALA A 137 -4.04 1.36 3.28
N ILE A 138 -3.43 0.73 2.28
CA ILE A 138 -3.96 -0.52 1.69
C ILE A 138 -3.91 -1.73 2.65
N LEU A 139 -3.28 -1.58 3.81
CA LEU A 139 -3.19 -2.63 4.85
C LEU A 139 -4.16 -2.37 6.03
N ARG A 140 -5.00 -1.36 5.93
CA ARG A 140 -6.11 -1.13 6.86
C ARG A 140 -7.22 -2.15 6.59
N ASP A 141 -7.99 -2.48 7.61
CA ASP A 141 -9.15 -3.35 7.47
C ASP A 141 -10.20 -2.70 6.57
N LEU A 142 -10.95 -3.52 5.83
CA LEU A 142 -11.93 -2.99 4.85
C LEU A 142 -13.07 -2.23 5.52
N ASP A 143 -13.41 -2.59 6.73
CA ASP A 143 -14.52 -2.06 7.52
C ASP A 143 -14.08 -1.00 8.55
N ASP A 144 -12.77 -0.69 8.66
CA ASP A 144 -12.34 0.39 9.54
C ASP A 144 -12.76 1.76 8.95
N GLU A 145 -12.95 2.72 9.82
CA GLU A 145 -13.25 4.11 9.47
C GLU A 145 -12.14 5.03 10.01
N SER A 146 -11.93 6.16 9.36
CA SER A 146 -11.03 7.19 9.88
C SER A 146 -11.70 7.94 11.04
N ASP A 147 -10.93 8.23 12.09
CA ASP A 147 -11.38 9.09 13.20
C ASP A 147 -11.52 10.57 12.79
N ASP A 148 -10.99 10.96 11.64
CA ASP A 148 -11.11 12.30 11.08
C ASP A 148 -12.32 12.37 10.15
N ASP A 149 -13.30 13.21 10.49
CA ASP A 149 -14.57 13.34 9.77
C ASP A 149 -14.40 13.74 8.29
N ILE A 150 -13.39 14.58 7.99
CA ILE A 150 -13.13 15.03 6.61
C ILE A 150 -12.57 13.86 5.79
N ILE A 151 -11.65 13.12 6.37
CA ILE A 151 -11.04 11.95 5.72
C ILE A 151 -12.07 10.84 5.55
N ASN A 152 -12.86 10.54 6.58
CA ASN A 152 -13.90 9.52 6.53
C ASN A 152 -14.94 9.83 5.42
N LYS A 153 -15.36 11.09 5.33
CA LYS A 153 -16.25 11.55 4.27
C LYS A 153 -15.62 11.38 2.88
N LEU A 154 -14.36 11.76 2.74
CA LEU A 154 -13.63 11.66 1.47
C LEU A 154 -13.42 10.19 1.05
N GLU A 155 -13.15 9.28 1.99
CA GLU A 155 -13.07 7.83 1.71
C GLU A 155 -14.38 7.30 1.12
N LYS A 156 -15.53 7.69 1.70
CA LYS A 156 -16.87 7.29 1.25
C LYS A 156 -17.21 7.88 -0.12
N GLU A 157 -16.97 9.16 -0.33
CA GLU A 157 -17.21 9.82 -1.63
C GLU A 157 -16.38 9.19 -2.74
N LEU A 158 -15.08 8.99 -2.51
CA LEU A 158 -14.21 8.35 -3.49
C LEU A 158 -14.58 6.89 -3.77
N TYR A 159 -15.03 6.16 -2.76
CA TYR A 159 -15.54 4.80 -2.97
C TYR A 159 -16.71 4.76 -3.94
N ASP A 160 -17.69 5.66 -3.76
CA ASP A 160 -18.87 5.74 -4.63
C ASP A 160 -18.45 6.17 -6.05
N GLU A 161 -17.68 7.26 -6.17
CA GLU A 161 -17.25 7.79 -7.47
C GLU A 161 -16.38 6.81 -8.27
N ILE A 162 -15.49 6.05 -7.61
CA ILE A 162 -14.68 5.02 -8.28
C ILE A 162 -15.57 3.89 -8.81
N ASN A 163 -16.59 3.49 -8.06
CA ASN A 163 -17.52 2.45 -8.51
C ASN A 163 -18.43 2.93 -9.65
N GLU A 164 -18.70 4.22 -9.76
CA GLU A 164 -19.40 4.83 -10.90
C GLU A 164 -18.56 4.90 -12.19
N LEU A 165 -17.23 4.77 -12.11
CA LEU A 165 -16.37 4.73 -13.30
C LEU A 165 -16.67 3.55 -14.23
N GLY A 166 -17.34 2.51 -13.73
CA GLY A 166 -17.77 1.38 -14.55
C GLY A 166 -16.64 0.49 -15.07
N VAL A 167 -15.45 0.56 -14.49
CA VAL A 167 -14.31 -0.33 -14.85
C VAL A 167 -14.68 -1.79 -14.58
N GLY A 168 -15.25 -2.04 -13.42
CA GLY A 168 -15.81 -3.34 -13.03
C GLY A 168 -14.78 -4.44 -12.77
N PRO A 169 -15.24 -5.63 -12.36
CA PRO A 169 -14.37 -6.77 -12.11
C PRO A 169 -13.52 -7.12 -13.34
N VAL A 170 -12.23 -7.36 -13.14
CA VAL A 170 -11.22 -7.62 -14.18
C VAL A 170 -11.17 -6.55 -15.30
N GLY A 171 -11.85 -5.43 -15.14
CA GLY A 171 -11.86 -4.33 -16.11
C GLY A 171 -12.77 -4.56 -17.33
N VAL A 172 -13.74 -5.47 -17.22
CA VAL A 172 -14.67 -5.78 -18.32
C VAL A 172 -16.03 -5.09 -18.19
N GLY A 173 -16.11 -4.09 -17.32
CA GLY A 173 -17.33 -3.35 -17.04
C GLY A 173 -18.08 -3.86 -15.82
N GLY A 174 -19.01 -3.06 -15.33
CA GLY A 174 -19.86 -3.36 -14.18
C GLY A 174 -19.63 -2.43 -12.98
N LYS A 175 -20.37 -2.66 -11.90
CA LYS A 175 -20.47 -1.72 -10.78
C LYS A 175 -19.35 -1.82 -9.75
N THR A 176 -18.71 -2.99 -9.59
CA THR A 176 -17.72 -3.18 -8.52
C THR A 176 -16.30 -3.02 -9.05
N THR A 177 -15.81 -1.80 -9.06
CA THR A 177 -14.42 -1.46 -9.39
C THR A 177 -13.53 -1.49 -8.15
N CYS A 178 -14.07 -1.01 -7.00
CA CYS A 178 -13.34 -0.83 -5.74
C CYS A 178 -14.08 -1.51 -4.58
N LEU A 179 -13.32 -2.15 -3.69
CA LEU A 179 -13.83 -2.76 -2.44
C LEU A 179 -13.73 -1.78 -1.26
N ALA A 180 -12.68 -0.96 -1.24
CA ALA A 180 -12.47 0.05 -0.22
C ALA A 180 -11.52 1.14 -0.71
N VAL A 181 -11.70 2.34 -0.18
CA VAL A 181 -10.74 3.45 -0.24
C VAL A 181 -10.30 3.74 1.18
N LYS A 182 -8.99 3.82 1.41
CA LYS A 182 -8.39 4.11 2.71
C LYS A 182 -7.40 5.25 2.57
N ILE A 183 -7.49 6.24 3.43
CA ILE A 183 -6.66 7.45 3.38
C ILE A 183 -5.90 7.60 4.69
N ASN A 184 -4.57 7.65 4.61
CA ASN A 184 -3.71 8.08 5.70
C ASN A 184 -3.17 9.48 5.39
N PHE A 185 -3.04 10.32 6.40
CA PHE A 185 -2.54 11.67 6.20
C PHE A 185 -1.46 12.05 7.21
N TYR A 186 -0.71 13.09 6.90
CA TYR A 186 0.38 13.59 7.73
C TYR A 186 0.52 15.11 7.57
N PRO A 187 0.93 15.86 8.61
CA PRO A 187 1.26 17.27 8.48
C PRO A 187 2.22 17.54 7.34
N MET A 188 2.03 18.63 6.61
CA MET A 188 2.81 18.97 5.42
C MET A 188 3.23 20.44 5.40
N HIS A 189 4.16 20.77 4.50
CA HIS A 189 4.53 22.16 4.27
C HIS A 189 3.36 22.95 3.65
N ILE A 190 3.16 24.19 4.11
CA ILE A 190 2.02 25.04 3.72
C ILE A 190 1.92 25.27 2.19
N ALA A 191 3.02 25.19 1.47
CA ALA A 191 3.08 25.44 0.02
C ALA A 191 2.98 24.16 -0.83
N SER A 192 2.68 22.99 -0.24
CA SER A 192 2.65 21.73 -0.96
C SER A 192 1.43 20.88 -0.59
N LEU A 193 1.02 20.01 -1.51
CA LEU A 193 -0.01 18.99 -1.29
C LEU A 193 0.44 17.68 -1.96
N PRO A 194 1.38 16.94 -1.33
CA PRO A 194 1.81 15.65 -1.87
C PRO A 194 0.71 14.60 -1.69
N VAL A 195 0.46 13.85 -2.75
CA VAL A 195 -0.55 12.78 -2.79
C VAL A 195 0.06 11.52 -3.38
N GLY A 196 0.08 10.46 -2.60
CA GLY A 196 0.41 9.10 -3.04
C GLY A 196 -0.86 8.28 -3.23
N ILE A 197 -0.89 7.46 -4.28
CA ILE A 197 -1.96 6.50 -4.56
C ILE A 197 -1.30 5.14 -4.72
N ASN A 198 -1.66 4.18 -3.90
CA ASN A 198 -1.25 2.79 -4.04
C ASN A 198 -2.46 1.91 -4.27
N ILE A 199 -2.37 1.03 -5.27
CA ILE A 199 -3.48 0.18 -5.67
C ILE A 199 -3.15 -1.26 -5.28
N GLN A 200 -4.10 -1.93 -4.63
CA GLN A 200 -4.03 -3.35 -4.29
C GLN A 200 -5.10 -4.11 -5.06
N CYS A 201 -4.74 -5.28 -5.62
CA CYS A 201 -5.68 -6.13 -6.32
C CYS A 201 -6.65 -6.83 -5.35
N HIS A 202 -7.75 -7.41 -5.87
CA HIS A 202 -8.73 -8.15 -5.08
C HIS A 202 -8.14 -9.32 -4.27
N SER A 203 -6.99 -9.83 -4.69
CA SER A 203 -6.26 -10.91 -4.02
C SER A 203 -5.35 -10.39 -2.90
N SER A 204 -5.81 -9.38 -2.14
CA SER A 204 -5.09 -8.80 -1.01
C SER A 204 -4.78 -9.87 0.04
N ARG A 205 -3.53 -9.92 0.47
CA ARG A 205 -3.06 -10.82 1.52
C ARG A 205 -2.12 -10.06 2.42
N HIS A 206 -2.53 -9.88 3.66
CA HIS A 206 -1.71 -9.30 4.70
C HIS A 206 -2.01 -9.95 6.04
N ILE A 207 -1.07 -9.86 6.95
CA ILE A 207 -1.19 -10.35 8.32
C ILE A 207 -0.48 -9.40 9.27
N GLU A 208 -1.01 -9.28 10.47
CA GLU A 208 -0.37 -8.59 11.58
C GLU A 208 0.04 -9.60 12.64
N VAL A 209 1.27 -9.47 13.15
CA VAL A 209 1.83 -10.32 14.19
C VAL A 209 2.47 -9.43 15.26
N ILE A 210 2.22 -9.73 16.52
CA ILE A 210 2.82 -9.07 17.69
C ILE A 210 3.64 -10.10 18.45
N LEU A 211 4.90 -9.77 18.71
CA LEU A 211 5.88 -10.57 19.44
C LEU A 211 6.24 -9.90 20.76
#